data_b0211c7f4e515484be8cde0c38362be3
#
_entry.id   b0211c7f4e515484be8cde0c38362be3
#
_cell.length_a   1.000
_cell.length_b   1.000
_cell.length_c   1.000
_cell.angle_alpha   90.00
_cell.angle_beta   90.00
_cell.angle_gamma   90.00
#
_symmetry.space_group_name_H-M   'P 1'
#
loop_
_entity.id
_entity.type
_entity.pdbx_description
1 polymer ?
#
loop_
_entity_poly.entity_id
_entity_poly.type
_entity_poly.pdbx_seq_one_letter_code
_entity_poly.pdbx_strand_id
1 'polypeptide(L)'
;MGFVIDGKFIICHKFHHANLIAQTYITTASLPLRYEITNKTATSSSSTLKQICSTVISEGGYKLNGLQKAIGTSIMAPKVLGTAGTRTPVVTLRLKANRHDAVVILTAVSILPTAGNANYRWELVASAVSSGGTGTWISSGVDSSVEYKLDATAVTGGRILAAGYTQGSNQGSNSVDLLKNALFKFQLERDSFNGTNYELTLVCSSDTGSADIFGSLDWEEVSR
;
A
#
# COMPACT_ATOMS: atom_id res chain seq x y z
N MET A 1 14.74 -7.20 -25.96
CA MET A 1 14.87 -5.79 -25.53
C MET A 1 15.32 -4.94 -26.70
N GLY A 2 14.84 -3.73 -26.81
CA GLY A 2 15.21 -2.79 -27.85
C GLY A 2 14.77 -1.36 -27.51
N PHE A 3 15.09 -0.46 -28.40
CA PHE A 3 14.71 0.94 -28.32
C PHE A 3 13.79 1.31 -29.47
N VAL A 4 12.92 2.27 -29.25
CA VAL A 4 12.16 2.88 -30.32
C VAL A 4 12.75 4.27 -30.59
N ILE A 5 13.22 4.48 -31.82
CA ILE A 5 13.74 5.76 -32.28
C ILE A 5 12.97 6.13 -33.54
N ASP A 6 12.36 7.29 -33.55
CA ASP A 6 11.53 7.80 -34.68
C ASP A 6 10.48 6.78 -35.16
N GLY A 7 9.81 6.12 -34.20
CA GLY A 7 8.79 5.11 -34.48
C GLY A 7 9.31 3.75 -34.96
N LYS A 8 10.63 3.57 -35.10
CA LYS A 8 11.26 2.32 -35.51
C LYS A 8 11.79 1.57 -34.30
N PHE A 9 11.38 0.30 -34.13
CA PHE A 9 11.89 -0.57 -33.07
C PHE A 9 13.25 -1.18 -33.48
N ILE A 10 14.28 -0.87 -32.71
CA ILE A 10 15.65 -1.38 -32.88
C ILE A 10 15.90 -2.44 -31.82
N ILE A 11 16.06 -3.70 -32.25
CA ILE A 11 16.32 -4.82 -31.34
C ILE A 11 17.80 -4.77 -30.95
N CYS A 12 18.07 -4.55 -29.65
CA CYS A 12 19.42 -4.55 -29.10
C CYS A 12 19.83 -5.89 -28.50
N HIS A 13 18.86 -6.65 -27.98
CA HIS A 13 19.11 -7.95 -27.38
C HIS A 13 17.87 -8.84 -27.48
N LYS A 14 18.09 -10.11 -27.80
CA LYS A 14 17.08 -11.18 -27.73
C LYS A 14 17.52 -12.16 -26.65
N PHE A 15 16.67 -12.38 -25.67
CA PHE A 15 16.85 -13.41 -24.66
C PHE A 15 16.03 -14.64 -25.07
N HIS A 16 16.73 -15.74 -25.33
CA HIS A 16 16.09 -17.01 -25.66
C HIS A 16 15.96 -17.85 -24.39
N HIS A 17 14.79 -17.79 -23.77
CA HIS A 17 14.52 -18.52 -22.52
C HIS A 17 14.24 -20.00 -22.73
N ALA A 18 13.76 -20.42 -23.91
CA ALA A 18 13.22 -21.74 -24.20
C ALA A 18 14.09 -22.88 -23.62
N ASN A 19 13.62 -23.47 -22.52
CA ASN A 19 14.23 -24.62 -21.81
C ASN A 19 15.69 -24.45 -21.34
N LEU A 20 16.21 -23.23 -21.32
CA LEU A 20 17.56 -22.93 -20.83
C LEU A 20 17.63 -22.66 -19.33
N ILE A 21 16.52 -22.24 -18.75
CA ILE A 21 16.39 -21.90 -17.34
C ILE A 21 15.17 -22.63 -16.79
N ALA A 22 15.35 -23.42 -15.73
CA ALA A 22 14.28 -24.14 -15.07
C ALA A 22 13.34 -23.24 -14.26
N GLN A 23 13.79 -22.04 -13.90
CA GLN A 23 13.05 -21.07 -13.11
C GLN A 23 12.57 -19.90 -13.97
N THR A 24 11.57 -19.18 -13.49
CA THR A 24 11.15 -17.92 -14.12
C THR A 24 12.27 -16.88 -14.01
N TYR A 25 12.50 -16.11 -15.07
CA TYR A 25 13.54 -15.06 -15.10
C TYR A 25 13.15 -13.80 -14.32
N ILE A 26 11.86 -13.62 -14.01
CA ILE A 26 11.33 -12.60 -13.13
C ILE A 26 10.65 -13.30 -11.97
N THR A 27 11.22 -13.17 -10.79
CA THR A 27 10.75 -13.87 -9.58
C THR A 27 9.96 -12.96 -8.64
N THR A 28 9.93 -11.65 -8.92
CA THR A 28 9.20 -10.66 -8.13
C THR A 28 8.02 -10.10 -8.90
N ALA A 29 6.86 -10.00 -8.25
CA ALA A 29 5.63 -9.49 -8.87
C ALA A 29 5.65 -7.98 -9.09
N SER A 30 6.46 -7.25 -8.34
CA SER A 30 6.58 -5.80 -8.41
C SER A 30 8.05 -5.41 -8.57
N LEU A 31 8.41 -4.96 -9.76
CA LEU A 31 9.76 -4.46 -10.05
C LEU A 31 9.69 -2.97 -10.36
N PRO A 32 10.57 -2.16 -9.75
CA PRO A 32 10.70 -0.76 -10.13
C PRO A 32 11.32 -0.64 -11.51
N LEU A 33 10.90 0.40 -12.23
CA LEU A 33 11.61 0.81 -13.43
C LEU A 33 12.91 1.49 -13.00
N ARG A 34 14.05 0.90 -13.36
CA ARG A 34 15.37 1.39 -12.96
C ARG A 34 16.19 1.80 -14.18
N TYR A 35 16.83 2.96 -14.07
CA TYR A 35 17.83 3.43 -15.01
C TYR A 35 19.15 3.60 -14.27
N GLU A 36 20.18 3.04 -14.84
CA GLU A 36 21.51 3.04 -14.23
C GLU A 36 22.60 3.23 -15.29
N ILE A 37 23.58 4.05 -14.96
CA ILE A 37 24.85 4.11 -15.67
C ILE A 37 25.96 3.81 -14.67
N THR A 38 26.72 2.77 -14.95
CA THR A 38 27.82 2.33 -14.08
C THR A 38 29.12 2.32 -14.85
N ASN A 39 30.13 2.97 -14.33
CA ASN A 39 31.48 2.91 -14.86
C ASN A 39 32.22 1.72 -14.21
N LYS A 40 32.81 0.86 -15.03
CA LYS A 40 33.62 -0.26 -14.53
C LYS A 40 35.04 0.13 -14.15
N THR A 41 35.50 1.26 -14.69
CA THR A 41 36.84 1.83 -14.43
C THR A 41 36.71 3.32 -14.23
N ALA A 42 37.76 3.94 -13.66
CA ALA A 42 37.82 5.39 -13.52
C ALA A 42 37.74 6.07 -14.91
N THR A 43 36.89 7.07 -15.02
CA THR A 43 36.72 7.87 -16.25
C THR A 43 37.36 9.23 -16.08
N SER A 44 37.86 9.81 -17.16
CA SER A 44 38.44 11.17 -17.17
C SER A 44 37.39 12.27 -17.11
N SER A 45 36.12 11.95 -17.33
CA SER A 45 34.99 12.90 -17.29
C SER A 45 33.74 12.24 -16.73
N SER A 46 32.83 13.04 -16.19
CA SER A 46 31.53 12.59 -15.74
C SER A 46 30.65 12.16 -16.92
N SER A 47 29.93 11.05 -16.76
CA SER A 47 28.88 10.62 -17.69
C SER A 47 27.52 10.90 -17.11
N THR A 48 26.58 11.32 -17.96
CA THR A 48 25.21 11.65 -17.54
C THR A 48 24.21 10.80 -18.30
N LEU A 49 23.33 10.11 -17.58
CA LEU A 49 22.15 9.45 -18.14
C LEU A 49 20.95 10.38 -17.92
N LYS A 50 20.32 10.83 -19.02
CA LYS A 50 19.11 11.66 -18.97
C LYS A 50 17.91 10.79 -19.33
N GLN A 51 16.99 10.64 -18.40
CA GLN A 51 15.70 10.00 -18.64
C GLN A 51 14.66 11.08 -18.95
N ILE A 52 13.96 10.96 -20.07
CA ILE A 52 12.94 11.91 -20.53
C ILE A 52 11.55 11.44 -20.08
N CYS A 53 11.18 10.24 -20.49
CA CYS A 53 9.93 9.59 -20.05
C CYS A 53 10.07 8.08 -20.13
N SER A 54 9.22 7.40 -19.40
CA SER A 54 9.11 5.95 -19.42
C SER A 54 7.69 5.53 -19.05
N THR A 55 7.28 4.39 -19.58
CA THR A 55 6.00 3.78 -19.26
C THR A 55 6.15 2.27 -19.15
N VAL A 56 5.34 1.68 -18.30
CA VAL A 56 5.16 0.24 -18.21
C VAL A 56 3.75 -0.07 -18.70
N ILE A 57 3.65 -0.96 -19.67
CA ILE A 57 2.39 -1.39 -20.24
C ILE A 57 2.21 -2.87 -19.89
N SER A 58 1.09 -3.20 -19.26
CA SER A 58 0.66 -4.58 -19.05
C SER A 58 -0.31 -4.99 -20.16
N GLU A 59 0.07 -6.00 -20.93
CA GLU A 59 -0.82 -6.62 -21.89
C GLU A 59 -1.67 -7.69 -21.18
N GLY A 60 -2.98 -7.65 -21.35
CA GLY A 60 -3.89 -8.67 -20.81
C GLY A 60 -4.79 -8.22 -19.66
N GLY A 61 -4.61 -7.00 -19.19
CA GLY A 61 -5.44 -6.44 -18.13
C GLY A 61 -5.16 -7.07 -16.76
N TYR A 62 -5.88 -6.59 -15.77
CA TYR A 62 -5.78 -7.04 -14.39
C TYR A 62 -7.00 -7.89 -14.05
N LYS A 63 -6.80 -9.18 -13.78
CA LYS A 63 -7.84 -10.04 -13.21
C LYS A 63 -7.55 -10.26 -11.73
N LEU A 64 -8.46 -9.78 -10.89
CA LEU A 64 -8.45 -10.03 -9.46
C LEU A 64 -8.88 -11.49 -9.22
N ASN A 65 -7.92 -12.37 -9.02
CA ASN A 65 -8.13 -13.79 -8.69
C ASN A 65 -7.24 -14.19 -7.50
N GLY A 66 -7.02 -13.26 -6.60
CA GLY A 66 -6.20 -13.47 -5.42
C GLY A 66 -6.99 -13.92 -4.20
N LEU A 67 -6.27 -14.10 -3.10
CA LEU A 67 -6.84 -14.45 -1.82
C LEU A 67 -7.38 -13.18 -1.13
N GLN A 68 -8.69 -13.15 -0.88
CA GLN A 68 -9.31 -12.07 -0.13
C GLN A 68 -8.99 -12.17 1.36
N LYS A 69 -8.58 -11.06 1.95
CA LYS A 69 -8.27 -10.91 3.37
C LYS A 69 -8.90 -9.64 3.92
N ALA A 70 -9.14 -9.63 5.21
CA ALA A 70 -9.63 -8.47 5.93
C ALA A 70 -9.04 -8.42 7.33
N ILE A 71 -8.87 -7.22 7.86
CA ILE A 71 -8.53 -6.98 9.26
C ILE A 71 -9.23 -5.73 9.75
N GLY A 72 -9.69 -5.77 10.98
CA GLY A 72 -10.32 -4.62 11.63
C GLY A 72 -10.12 -4.64 13.13
N THR A 73 -10.54 -3.57 13.76
CA THR A 73 -10.61 -3.47 15.22
C THR A 73 -11.57 -4.51 15.79
N SER A 74 -11.29 -5.00 16.98
CA SER A 74 -12.20 -5.93 17.68
C SER A 74 -13.50 -5.20 18.04
N ILE A 75 -14.63 -5.90 17.88
CA ILE A 75 -15.94 -5.38 18.33
C ILE A 75 -15.99 -5.08 19.84
N MET A 76 -15.14 -5.74 20.62
CA MET A 76 -15.03 -5.51 22.07
C MET A 76 -13.99 -4.43 22.43
N ALA A 77 -13.22 -3.95 21.45
CA ALA A 77 -12.15 -2.97 21.67
C ALA A 77 -12.09 -2.02 20.48
N PRO A 78 -12.98 -1.01 20.42
CA PRO A 78 -12.87 0.04 19.43
C PRO A 78 -11.56 0.81 19.58
N LYS A 79 -11.13 1.49 18.55
CA LYS A 79 -9.99 2.40 18.62
C LYS A 79 -10.43 3.71 19.28
N VAL A 80 -9.80 4.02 20.40
CA VAL A 80 -9.99 5.32 21.07
C VAL A 80 -9.18 6.36 20.32
N LEU A 81 -9.84 7.39 19.82
CA LEU A 81 -9.20 8.56 19.25
C LEU A 81 -8.74 9.47 20.39
N GLY A 82 -7.54 10.03 20.25
CA GLY A 82 -6.94 10.88 21.27
C GLY A 82 -7.62 12.25 21.40
N THR A 83 -6.81 13.29 21.57
CA THR A 83 -7.28 14.67 21.62
C THR A 83 -7.98 15.08 20.34
N ALA A 84 -8.98 15.94 20.44
CA ALA A 84 -9.72 16.50 19.29
C ALA A 84 -8.77 16.99 18.20
N GLY A 85 -9.04 16.62 16.96
CA GLY A 85 -8.25 16.95 15.78
C GLY A 85 -6.97 16.13 15.60
N THR A 86 -6.60 15.27 16.56
CA THR A 86 -5.38 14.46 16.45
C THR A 86 -5.59 13.28 15.50
N ARG A 87 -4.65 13.11 14.57
CA ARG A 87 -4.63 11.98 13.63
C ARG A 87 -4.21 10.70 14.37
N THR A 88 -5.13 9.75 14.49
CA THR A 88 -4.91 8.48 15.19
C THR A 88 -4.97 7.32 14.20
N PRO A 89 -3.94 6.46 14.12
CA PRO A 89 -3.97 5.27 13.27
C PRO A 89 -4.95 4.24 13.83
N VAL A 90 -5.84 3.74 12.98
CA VAL A 90 -6.86 2.73 13.35
C VAL A 90 -6.40 1.35 12.92
N VAL A 91 -6.02 1.21 11.67
CA VAL A 91 -5.47 -0.02 11.09
C VAL A 91 -4.28 0.36 10.22
N THR A 92 -3.17 -0.32 10.40
CA THR A 92 -1.99 -0.15 9.54
C THR A 92 -1.59 -1.49 8.94
N LEU A 93 -1.32 -1.50 7.64
CA LEU A 93 -0.90 -2.66 6.86
C LEU A 93 0.47 -2.39 6.24
N ARG A 94 1.28 -3.44 6.06
CA ARG A 94 2.45 -3.46 5.20
C ARG A 94 2.74 -4.86 4.67
N LEU A 95 3.56 -4.97 3.65
CA LEU A 95 4.09 -6.26 3.21
C LEU A 95 5.02 -6.85 4.29
N LYS A 96 5.05 -8.17 4.41
CA LYS A 96 6.08 -8.86 5.20
C LYS A 96 7.44 -8.67 4.54
N ALA A 97 8.49 -8.58 5.35
CA ALA A 97 9.85 -8.34 4.85
C ALA A 97 10.39 -9.43 3.89
N ASN A 98 9.86 -10.64 3.98
CA ASN A 98 10.25 -11.79 3.14
C ASN A 98 9.29 -12.08 1.98
N ARG A 99 8.27 -11.23 1.75
CA ARG A 99 7.26 -11.42 0.69
C ARG A 99 7.27 -10.24 -0.28
N HIS A 100 8.38 -10.12 -1.00
CA HIS A 100 8.54 -9.08 -2.02
C HIS A 100 7.90 -9.43 -3.37
N ASP A 101 7.46 -10.65 -3.52
CA ASP A 101 6.84 -11.24 -4.70
C ASP A 101 5.31 -11.07 -4.75
N ALA A 102 4.70 -10.57 -3.70
CA ALA A 102 3.27 -10.40 -3.61
C ALA A 102 2.80 -9.05 -4.15
N VAL A 103 1.68 -9.08 -4.86
CA VAL A 103 0.88 -7.89 -5.19
C VAL A 103 -0.31 -7.87 -4.24
N VAL A 104 -0.44 -6.81 -3.47
CA VAL A 104 -1.51 -6.63 -2.49
C VAL A 104 -2.28 -5.37 -2.83
N ILE A 105 -3.57 -5.51 -3.09
CA ILE A 105 -4.44 -4.43 -3.53
C ILE A 105 -5.55 -4.24 -2.51
N LEU A 106 -5.69 -3.02 -2.03
CA LEU A 106 -6.79 -2.66 -1.15
C LEU A 106 -8.12 -2.70 -1.91
N THR A 107 -9.11 -3.40 -1.37
CA THR A 107 -10.42 -3.60 -2.00
C THR A 107 -11.54 -2.85 -1.31
N ALA A 108 -11.47 -2.68 0.01
CA ALA A 108 -12.48 -1.93 0.75
C ALA A 108 -11.91 -1.29 2.03
N VAL A 109 -12.59 -0.25 2.48
CA VAL A 109 -12.40 0.40 3.78
C VAL A 109 -13.77 0.51 4.43
N SER A 110 -13.86 0.13 5.69
CA SER A 110 -15.06 0.33 6.49
C SER A 110 -14.73 1.08 7.75
N ILE A 111 -15.61 1.99 8.14
CA ILE A 111 -15.52 2.76 9.38
C ILE A 111 -16.90 2.84 10.03
N LEU A 112 -16.91 2.71 11.35
CA LEU A 112 -18.13 2.86 12.16
C LEU A 112 -17.81 3.69 13.40
N PRO A 113 -18.19 4.98 13.41
CA PRO A 113 -18.14 5.82 14.61
C PRO A 113 -19.09 5.31 15.67
N THR A 114 -18.68 5.35 16.94
CA THR A 114 -19.50 4.88 18.06
C THR A 114 -20.03 6.02 18.93
N ALA A 115 -19.33 7.17 18.96
CA ALA A 115 -19.78 8.32 19.73
C ALA A 115 -20.81 9.14 18.95
N GLY A 116 -22.03 9.21 19.45
CA GLY A 116 -23.05 10.10 18.93
C GLY A 116 -22.63 11.57 19.09
N ASN A 117 -23.05 12.42 18.14
CA ASN A 117 -22.78 13.86 18.11
C ASN A 117 -21.32 14.28 17.89
N ALA A 118 -20.44 13.37 17.50
CA ALA A 118 -19.08 13.69 17.08
C ALA A 118 -18.96 13.64 15.55
N ASN A 119 -18.18 14.52 14.97
CA ASN A 119 -17.79 14.48 13.58
C ASN A 119 -16.42 13.84 13.46
N TYR A 120 -16.28 12.98 12.48
CA TYR A 120 -15.04 12.24 12.24
C TYR A 120 -14.53 12.58 10.85
N ARG A 121 -13.23 12.75 10.76
CA ARG A 121 -12.48 12.74 9.51
C ARG A 121 -11.70 11.44 9.43
N TRP A 122 -11.83 10.72 8.32
CA TRP A 122 -11.00 9.57 8.03
C TRP A 122 -10.08 9.85 6.85
N GLU A 123 -8.92 9.24 6.86
CA GLU A 123 -7.91 9.34 5.81
C GLU A 123 -7.30 7.96 5.57
N LEU A 124 -7.10 7.63 4.31
CA LEU A 124 -6.24 6.51 3.90
C LEU A 124 -4.91 7.08 3.48
N VAL A 125 -3.85 6.70 4.18
CA VAL A 125 -2.52 7.32 4.04
C VAL A 125 -1.49 6.27 3.66
N ALA A 126 -0.84 6.48 2.52
CA ALA A 126 0.27 5.65 2.05
C ALA A 126 1.61 6.24 2.48
N SER A 127 2.58 5.36 2.74
CA SER A 127 3.96 5.71 3.10
C SER A 127 4.07 6.61 4.33
N ALA A 128 3.09 6.49 5.25
CA ALA A 128 3.20 7.06 6.59
C ALA A 128 4.03 6.14 7.50
N VAL A 129 4.44 6.66 8.62
CA VAL A 129 5.08 5.88 9.69
C VAL A 129 4.17 5.86 10.90
N SER A 130 3.69 4.66 11.25
CA SER A 130 2.90 4.44 12.45
C SER A 130 3.83 4.12 13.64
N SER A 131 3.56 4.71 14.78
CA SER A 131 4.38 4.55 15.98
C SER A 131 3.52 4.41 17.23
N GLY A 132 4.17 4.04 18.33
CA GLY A 132 3.52 3.76 19.61
C GLY A 132 2.91 2.36 19.66
N GLY A 133 2.17 2.08 20.74
CA GLY A 133 1.69 0.74 21.05
C GLY A 133 2.83 -0.20 21.43
N THR A 134 2.68 -1.50 21.19
CA THR A 134 3.73 -2.52 21.43
C THR A 134 4.85 -2.46 20.39
N GLY A 135 4.63 -1.78 19.27
CA GLY A 135 5.55 -1.76 18.14
C GLY A 135 5.59 -3.06 17.32
N THR A 136 4.83 -4.08 17.73
CA THR A 136 4.85 -5.41 17.11
C THR A 136 3.94 -5.48 15.89
N TRP A 137 4.47 -6.01 14.80
CA TRP A 137 3.69 -6.35 13.61
C TRP A 137 3.12 -7.76 13.72
N ILE A 138 1.85 -7.91 13.44
CA ILE A 138 1.12 -9.18 13.54
C ILE A 138 0.89 -9.71 12.13
N SER A 139 1.24 -10.98 11.89
CA SER A 139 0.96 -11.64 10.62
C SER A 139 -0.54 -11.80 10.40
N SER A 140 -1.04 -11.45 9.22
CA SER A 140 -2.44 -11.67 8.84
C SER A 140 -2.77 -13.15 8.56
N GLY A 141 -1.82 -14.05 8.71
CA GLY A 141 -1.97 -15.49 8.53
C GLY A 141 -0.73 -16.14 7.94
N VAL A 142 -0.68 -17.47 7.98
CA VAL A 142 0.46 -18.24 7.45
C VAL A 142 0.63 -17.99 5.95
N ASP A 143 -0.49 -17.96 5.23
CA ASP A 143 -0.52 -17.81 3.76
C ASP A 143 -0.59 -16.34 3.32
N SER A 144 -0.62 -15.39 4.24
CA SER A 144 -0.70 -13.96 3.93
C SER A 144 0.68 -13.36 3.71
N SER A 145 0.77 -12.48 2.74
CA SER A 145 1.93 -11.63 2.49
C SER A 145 1.93 -10.34 3.30
N VAL A 146 0.87 -10.12 4.07
CA VAL A 146 0.62 -8.88 4.81
C VAL A 146 0.79 -9.09 6.31
N GLU A 147 1.32 -8.08 6.97
CA GLU A 147 1.30 -7.92 8.41
C GLU A 147 0.64 -6.59 8.78
N TYR A 148 0.07 -6.54 9.97
CA TYR A 148 -0.73 -5.40 10.41
C TYR A 148 -0.42 -4.96 11.84
N LYS A 149 -0.86 -3.74 12.16
CA LYS A 149 -0.89 -3.15 13.51
C LYS A 149 -2.24 -2.53 13.79
N LEU A 150 -2.77 -2.73 15.00
CA LEU A 150 -4.00 -2.10 15.48
C LEU A 150 -3.76 -1.19 16.70
N ASP A 151 -2.61 -1.32 17.33
CA ASP A 151 -2.28 -0.67 18.60
C ASP A 151 -1.46 0.61 18.46
N ALA A 152 -1.03 0.98 17.26
CA ALA A 152 -0.29 2.22 17.02
C ALA A 152 -1.09 3.44 17.53
N THR A 153 -0.39 4.41 18.13
CA THR A 153 -1.02 5.59 18.76
C THR A 153 -0.73 6.89 18.03
N ALA A 154 0.27 6.92 17.17
CA ALA A 154 0.64 8.09 16.39
C ALA A 154 0.97 7.72 14.95
N VAL A 155 0.80 8.69 14.04
CA VAL A 155 1.14 8.56 12.62
C VAL A 155 1.77 9.85 12.13
N THR A 156 2.86 9.72 11.39
CA THR A 156 3.61 10.86 10.84
C THR A 156 3.85 10.70 9.34
N GLY A 157 3.87 11.82 8.65
CA GLY A 157 4.14 11.85 7.20
C GLY A 157 3.05 11.20 6.37
N GLY A 158 3.47 10.68 5.22
CA GLY A 158 2.65 9.96 4.27
C GLY A 158 1.88 10.82 3.28
N ARG A 159 1.34 10.14 2.27
CA ARG A 159 0.51 10.72 1.21
C ARG A 159 -0.94 10.28 1.39
N ILE A 160 -1.86 11.21 1.51
CA ILE A 160 -3.30 10.92 1.60
C ILE A 160 -3.78 10.45 0.21
N LEU A 161 -4.30 9.23 0.16
CA LEU A 161 -4.89 8.63 -1.04
C LEU A 161 -6.38 8.94 -1.15
N ALA A 162 -7.07 8.91 -0.03
CA ALA A 162 -8.49 9.21 0.08
C ALA A 162 -8.77 9.80 1.46
N ALA A 163 -9.79 10.64 1.55
CA ALA A 163 -10.25 11.20 2.80
C ALA A 163 -11.75 11.50 2.72
N GLY A 164 -12.40 11.52 3.87
CA GLY A 164 -13.81 11.87 3.95
C GLY A 164 -14.23 12.19 5.37
N TYR A 165 -15.48 12.55 5.51
CA TYR A 165 -16.10 12.90 6.78
C TYR A 165 -17.30 12.01 7.03
N THR A 166 -17.52 11.68 8.28
CA THR A 166 -18.70 10.95 8.74
C THR A 166 -19.10 11.49 10.11
N GLN A 167 -20.35 11.39 10.44
CA GLN A 167 -20.87 11.77 11.73
C GLN A 167 -21.25 10.52 12.51
N GLY A 168 -20.90 10.48 13.79
CA GLY A 168 -21.44 9.52 14.72
C GLY A 168 -22.93 9.76 14.90
N SER A 169 -23.74 8.76 14.62
CA SER A 169 -25.18 8.83 14.79
C SER A 169 -25.67 7.50 15.35
N ASN A 170 -26.71 7.57 16.18
CA ASN A 170 -27.37 6.36 16.70
C ASN A 170 -28.15 5.58 15.62
N GLN A 171 -28.16 6.06 14.39
CA GLN A 171 -28.92 5.49 13.29
C GLN A 171 -28.08 5.38 12.03
N GLY A 172 -27.39 4.28 11.86
CA GLY A 172 -26.90 3.85 10.58
C GLY A 172 -25.37 3.78 10.42
N SER A 173 -24.93 2.68 9.83
CA SER A 173 -23.59 2.50 9.33
C SER A 173 -23.41 3.28 8.03
N ASN A 174 -22.48 4.21 7.99
CA ASN A 174 -22.04 4.81 6.74
C ASN A 174 -21.02 3.84 6.07
N SER A 175 -21.48 3.02 5.16
CA SER A 175 -20.59 2.27 4.30
C SER A 175 -19.99 3.22 3.25
N VAL A 176 -18.68 3.28 3.20
CA VAL A 176 -17.97 4.12 2.23
C VAL A 176 -17.80 3.35 0.92
N ASP A 177 -18.89 3.14 0.20
CA ASP A 177 -18.90 2.47 -1.11
C ASP A 177 -18.23 3.28 -2.24
N LEU A 178 -17.99 4.57 -2.02
CA LEU A 178 -17.39 5.50 -2.99
C LEU A 178 -15.90 5.25 -3.27
N LEU A 179 -15.24 4.41 -2.48
CA LEU A 179 -13.80 4.20 -2.57
C LEU A 179 -13.36 3.15 -3.59
N LYS A 180 -14.25 2.29 -4.06
CA LYS A 180 -13.88 1.16 -4.93
C LYS A 180 -13.04 1.59 -6.13
N ASN A 181 -13.39 2.64 -6.82
CA ASN A 181 -12.66 3.07 -8.03
C ASN A 181 -11.29 3.72 -7.77
N ALA A 182 -11.07 4.31 -6.61
CA ALA A 182 -9.80 4.90 -6.22
C ALA A 182 -8.84 3.86 -5.62
N LEU A 183 -9.38 2.91 -4.85
CA LEU A 183 -8.61 1.89 -4.13
C LEU A 183 -8.07 0.79 -5.05
N PHE A 184 -8.78 0.44 -6.11
CA PHE A 184 -8.34 -0.57 -7.08
C PHE A 184 -7.04 -0.24 -7.82
N LYS A 185 -6.53 0.99 -7.66
CA LYS A 185 -5.27 1.43 -8.27
C LYS A 185 -4.11 1.48 -7.30
N PHE A 186 -4.36 1.26 -6.01
CA PHE A 186 -3.31 1.34 -5.00
C PHE A 186 -2.86 -0.07 -4.60
N GLN A 187 -1.59 -0.32 -4.77
CA GLN A 187 -0.90 -1.52 -4.30
C GLN A 187 -0.06 -1.15 -3.07
N LEU A 188 0.13 -2.10 -2.15
CA LEU A 188 1.12 -1.95 -1.10
C LEU A 188 2.50 -1.85 -1.73
N GLU A 189 3.20 -0.79 -1.39
CA GLU A 189 4.48 -0.42 -1.98
C GLU A 189 5.64 -0.72 -1.02
N ARG A 190 6.85 -0.70 -1.56
CA ARG A 190 8.11 -0.73 -0.82
C ARG A 190 9.10 0.23 -1.44
N ASP A 191 10.09 0.63 -0.67
CA ASP A 191 11.24 1.37 -1.19
C ASP A 191 12.01 0.49 -2.17
N SER A 192 12.21 0.99 -3.38
CA SER A 192 12.92 0.27 -4.43
C SER A 192 14.43 0.17 -4.21
N PHE A 193 14.99 1.00 -3.33
CA PHE A 193 16.41 1.05 -3.03
C PHE A 193 16.77 0.26 -1.78
N ASN A 194 16.03 0.45 -0.71
CA ASN A 194 16.34 -0.10 0.61
C ASN A 194 15.53 -1.36 0.94
N GLY A 195 14.53 -1.69 0.13
CA GLY A 195 13.61 -2.78 0.40
C GLY A 195 12.70 -2.56 1.61
N THR A 196 12.66 -1.34 2.16
CA THR A 196 11.78 -1.00 3.28
C THR A 196 10.33 -1.01 2.82
N ASN A 197 9.49 -1.75 3.51
CA ASN A 197 8.06 -1.81 3.21
C ASN A 197 7.37 -0.56 3.68
N TYR A 198 6.61 0.06 2.78
CA TYR A 198 5.79 1.22 3.13
C TYR A 198 4.51 0.79 3.83
N GLU A 199 4.07 1.61 4.75
CA GLU A 199 2.85 1.41 5.50
C GLU A 199 1.66 2.04 4.76
N LEU A 200 0.52 1.36 4.79
CA LEU A 200 -0.78 1.87 4.42
C LEU A 200 -1.63 1.96 5.67
N THR A 201 -2.06 3.14 6.05
CA THR A 201 -2.71 3.38 7.33
C THR A 201 -4.08 4.03 7.14
N LEU A 202 -5.09 3.42 7.73
CA LEU A 202 -6.38 4.07 7.99
C LEU A 202 -6.21 4.94 9.22
N VAL A 203 -6.39 6.24 9.04
CA VAL A 203 -6.23 7.26 10.07
C VAL A 203 -7.58 7.91 10.32
N CYS A 204 -7.91 8.13 11.58
CA CYS A 204 -9.12 8.88 11.96
C CYS A 204 -8.78 9.99 12.94
N SER A 205 -9.57 11.05 12.88
CA SER A 205 -9.62 12.12 13.88
C SER A 205 -11.06 12.50 14.15
N SER A 206 -11.33 13.04 15.34
CA SER A 206 -12.64 13.52 15.76
C SER A 206 -12.57 14.96 16.21
N ASP A 207 -13.66 15.70 16.09
CA ASP A 207 -13.80 17.05 16.66
C ASP A 207 -13.97 17.05 18.17
N THR A 208 -14.21 15.87 18.77
CA THR A 208 -14.27 15.66 20.23
C THR A 208 -13.17 14.75 20.69
N GLY A 209 -12.61 14.98 21.88
CA GLY A 209 -11.64 14.08 22.47
C GLY A 209 -12.26 12.76 22.95
N SER A 210 -11.45 11.69 23.01
CA SER A 210 -11.85 10.36 23.52
C SER A 210 -13.03 9.72 22.81
N ALA A 211 -13.22 10.04 21.54
CA ALA A 211 -14.21 9.39 20.68
C ALA A 211 -13.72 8.04 20.20
N ASP A 212 -14.61 7.06 20.08
CA ASP A 212 -14.29 5.71 19.65
C ASP A 212 -14.71 5.46 18.21
N ILE A 213 -13.96 4.61 17.52
CA ILE A 213 -14.24 4.20 16.15
C ILE A 213 -13.86 2.75 15.90
N PHE A 214 -14.70 2.06 15.15
CA PHE A 214 -14.31 0.79 14.51
C PHE A 214 -13.83 1.07 13.10
N GLY A 215 -12.81 0.33 12.65
CA GLY A 215 -12.31 0.43 11.29
C GLY A 215 -11.78 -0.89 10.78
N SER A 216 -11.96 -1.15 9.49
CA SER A 216 -11.37 -2.30 8.81
C SER A 216 -10.82 -1.93 7.45
N LEU A 217 -9.86 -2.73 7.00
CA LEU A 217 -9.29 -2.72 5.67
C LEU A 217 -9.39 -4.11 5.08
N ASP A 218 -9.90 -4.19 3.86
CA ASP A 218 -10.00 -5.41 3.09
C ASP A 218 -9.05 -5.33 1.91
N TRP A 219 -8.39 -6.43 1.58
CA TRP A 219 -7.46 -6.47 0.46
C TRP A 219 -7.46 -7.83 -0.24
N GLU A 220 -6.93 -7.83 -1.42
CA GLU A 220 -6.68 -9.02 -2.21
C GLU A 220 -5.17 -9.24 -2.36
N GLU A 221 -4.73 -10.46 -2.13
CA GLU A 221 -3.35 -10.88 -2.29
C GLU A 221 -3.20 -11.76 -3.53
N VAL A 222 -2.37 -11.33 -4.46
CA VAL A 222 -1.92 -12.14 -5.58
C VAL A 222 -0.48 -12.50 -5.31
N SER A 223 -0.24 -13.68 -4.78
CA SER A 223 1.09 -14.22 -4.52
C SER A 223 1.31 -15.50 -5.33
N ARG A 224 2.54 -15.75 -5.71
CA ARG A 224 2.96 -16.99 -6.35
C ARG A 224 3.69 -17.89 -5.38
#